data_c738c9ddf6854a3105200532213cc060
#
_entry.id   c738c9ddf6854a3105200532213cc060
#
_cell.length_a   1.000
_cell.length_b   1.000
_cell.length_c   1.000
_cell.angle_alpha   90.00
_cell.angle_beta   90.00
_cell.angle_gamma   90.00
#
_symmetry.space_group_name_H-M   'P 1'
#
loop_
_entity.id
_entity.type
_entity.pdbx_description
1 polymer ?
#
loop_
_entity_poly.entity_id
_entity_poly.type
_entity_poly.pdbx_seq_one_letter_code
_entity_poly.pdbx_strand_id
1 'polypeptide(L)'
;SERDLAEMLGVGRGSLRECLAILEFLGAIDSRGNRKVLLRDADYIQKARTWIECSNEMGGTEPFNEFRRVIEVGIVGLACERATEEDMAALDEAIRNLDEDPANYMHDVEFHDALAVASHNAMLASTIHLVNNLIADVRMRFWDLPSYKELTQQTHHEIYMAVKSRNAAGAQEAMIRHLN
;
A
#
# COMPACT_ATOMS: atom_id res chain seq x y z
N SER A 1 -10.58 26.09 16.09
CA SER A 1 -11.69 25.48 15.32
C SER A 1 -11.16 24.74 14.11
N GLU A 2 -11.99 23.88 13.47
CA GLU A 2 -11.62 23.22 12.19
C GLU A 2 -11.20 24.24 11.12
N ARG A 3 -11.82 25.42 11.12
CA ARG A 3 -11.46 26.50 10.20
C ARG A 3 -10.05 27.01 10.45
N ASP A 4 -9.73 27.29 11.69
CA ASP A 4 -8.42 27.84 12.08
C ASP A 4 -7.32 26.80 11.87
N LEU A 5 -7.64 25.52 12.11
CA LEU A 5 -6.71 24.41 11.87
C LEU A 5 -6.46 24.22 10.37
N ALA A 6 -7.49 24.28 9.53
CA ALA A 6 -7.34 24.19 8.06
C ALA A 6 -6.49 25.35 7.52
N GLU A 7 -6.70 26.56 8.02
CA GLU A 7 -5.92 27.75 7.65
C GLU A 7 -4.45 27.62 8.08
N MET A 8 -4.22 27.16 9.33
CA MET A 8 -2.87 26.93 9.86
C MET A 8 -2.10 25.86 9.09
N LEU A 9 -2.78 24.80 8.63
CA LEU A 9 -2.18 23.70 7.86
C LEU A 9 -2.13 23.98 6.35
N GLY A 10 -2.74 25.05 5.86
CA GLY A 10 -2.79 25.37 4.44
C GLY A 10 -3.61 24.40 3.59
N VAL A 11 -4.59 23.70 4.20
CA VAL A 11 -5.41 22.67 3.54
C VAL A 11 -6.88 23.08 3.43
N GLY A 12 -7.61 22.47 2.49
CA GLY A 12 -9.05 22.64 2.36
C GLY A 12 -9.81 22.09 3.58
N ARG A 13 -10.91 22.76 3.97
CA ARG A 13 -11.75 22.31 5.09
C ARG A 13 -12.36 20.92 4.87
N GLY A 14 -12.64 20.55 3.60
CA GLY A 14 -13.12 19.21 3.24
C GLY A 14 -12.09 18.15 3.55
N SER A 15 -10.87 18.31 3.04
CA SER A 15 -9.75 17.39 3.28
C SER A 15 -9.40 17.27 4.77
N LEU A 16 -9.44 18.41 5.50
CA LEU A 16 -9.23 18.35 6.95
C LEU A 16 -10.29 17.49 7.65
N ARG A 17 -11.58 17.63 7.28
CA ARG A 17 -12.66 16.85 7.89
C ARG A 17 -12.53 15.36 7.58
N GLU A 18 -12.14 15.01 6.37
CA GLU A 18 -11.86 13.61 5.98
C GLU A 18 -10.72 13.02 6.83
N CYS A 19 -9.61 13.74 6.96
CA CYS A 19 -8.51 13.34 7.82
C CYS A 19 -8.94 13.18 9.29
N LEU A 20 -9.71 14.13 9.82
CA LEU A 20 -10.20 14.06 11.19
C LEU A 20 -11.17 12.89 11.40
N ALA A 21 -12.01 12.57 10.40
CA ALA A 21 -12.90 11.41 10.45
C ALA A 21 -12.11 10.09 10.45
N ILE A 22 -11.06 10.01 9.66
CA ILE A 22 -10.15 8.83 9.65
C ILE A 22 -9.46 8.69 11.01
N LEU A 23 -8.91 9.78 11.58
CA LEU A 23 -8.27 9.74 12.88
C LEU A 23 -9.25 9.39 14.00
N GLU A 24 -10.50 9.79 13.90
CA GLU A 24 -11.57 9.42 14.82
C GLU A 24 -11.93 7.94 14.68
N PHE A 25 -12.07 7.45 13.45
CA PHE A 25 -12.30 6.03 13.16
C PHE A 25 -11.16 5.15 13.68
N LEU A 26 -9.92 5.60 13.56
CA LEU A 26 -8.73 4.93 14.09
C LEU A 26 -8.60 5.07 15.62
N GLY A 27 -9.49 5.81 16.29
CA GLY A 27 -9.43 6.02 17.73
C GLY A 27 -8.27 6.93 18.17
N ALA A 28 -7.65 7.67 17.26
CA ALA A 28 -6.59 8.62 17.60
C ALA A 28 -7.15 9.92 18.18
N ILE A 29 -8.36 10.27 17.81
CA ILE A 29 -9.11 11.40 18.36
C ILE A 29 -10.50 10.97 18.79
N ASP A 30 -11.05 11.67 19.79
CA ASP A 30 -12.41 11.48 20.29
C ASP A 30 -13.22 12.77 20.10
N SER A 31 -14.44 12.63 19.63
CA SER A 31 -15.38 13.75 19.46
C SER A 31 -16.21 13.95 20.72
N ARG A 32 -15.95 15.00 21.44
CA ARG A 32 -16.72 15.41 22.61
C ARG A 32 -17.52 16.68 22.33
N GLY A 33 -18.73 16.51 21.79
CA GLY A 33 -19.54 17.62 21.29
C GLY A 33 -18.84 18.33 20.11
N ASN A 34 -18.59 19.63 20.21
CA ASN A 34 -17.90 20.43 19.20
C ASN A 34 -16.36 20.42 19.34
N ARG A 35 -15.80 19.55 20.18
CA ARG A 35 -14.35 19.44 20.39
C ARG A 35 -13.84 18.12 19.87
N LYS A 36 -12.70 18.17 19.19
CA LYS A 36 -11.86 17.01 18.88
C LYS A 36 -10.75 16.93 19.93
N VAL A 37 -10.64 15.79 20.60
CA VAL A 37 -9.65 15.57 21.65
C VAL A 37 -8.69 14.49 21.17
N LEU A 38 -7.40 14.83 21.08
CA LEU A 38 -6.37 13.86 20.82
C LEU A 38 -6.27 12.91 22.02
N LEU A 39 -6.43 11.63 21.78
CA LEU A 39 -6.27 10.61 22.81
C LEU A 39 -4.76 10.33 22.99
N ARG A 40 -4.21 10.78 24.12
CA ARG A 40 -2.79 10.62 24.44
C ARG A 40 -2.38 9.14 24.60
N ASP A 41 -3.33 8.30 24.97
CA ASP A 41 -3.19 6.86 25.10
C ASP A 41 -3.85 6.13 23.93
N ALA A 42 -3.79 6.71 22.73
CA ALA A 42 -4.29 6.03 21.54
C ALA A 42 -3.44 4.77 21.31
N ASP A 43 -3.88 3.68 21.91
CA ASP A 43 -3.31 2.33 21.85
C ASP A 43 -3.00 1.89 20.39
N TYR A 44 -3.72 2.45 19.43
CA TYR A 44 -3.53 2.23 18.00
C TYR A 44 -2.26 2.88 17.43
N ILE A 45 -1.94 4.11 17.82
CA ILE A 45 -0.68 4.77 17.40
C ILE A 45 0.50 4.01 18.01
N GLN A 46 0.37 3.62 19.27
CA GLN A 46 1.39 2.80 19.94
C GLN A 46 1.51 1.42 19.31
N LYS A 47 0.40 0.77 18.96
CA LYS A 47 0.41 -0.53 18.26
C LYS A 47 1.00 -0.43 16.86
N ALA A 48 0.63 0.59 16.09
CA ALA A 48 1.23 0.85 14.78
C ALA A 48 2.74 1.12 14.90
N ARG A 49 3.14 1.91 15.90
CA ARG A 49 4.55 2.19 16.18
C ARG A 49 5.30 0.93 16.61
N THR A 50 4.74 0.13 17.53
CA THR A 50 5.32 -1.16 17.93
C THR A 50 5.43 -2.11 16.74
N TRP A 51 4.47 -2.10 15.85
CA TRP A 51 4.49 -2.91 14.62
C TRP A 51 5.64 -2.50 13.70
N ILE A 52 5.86 -1.19 13.53
CA ILE A 52 6.99 -0.63 12.78
C ILE A 52 8.32 -0.95 13.49
N GLU A 53 8.38 -0.79 14.81
CA GLU A 53 9.57 -1.07 15.62
C GLU A 53 9.91 -2.57 15.56
N CYS A 54 8.93 -3.46 15.71
CA CYS A 54 9.13 -4.91 15.57
C CYS A 54 9.64 -5.29 14.17
N SER A 55 9.12 -4.69 13.10
CA SER A 55 9.63 -4.95 11.76
C SER A 55 11.06 -4.43 11.55
N ASN A 56 11.48 -3.40 12.27
CA ASN A 56 12.85 -2.88 12.23
C ASN A 56 13.82 -3.65 13.15
N GLU A 57 13.37 -4.10 14.34
CA GLU A 57 14.19 -4.79 15.34
C GLU A 57 14.40 -6.28 15.04
N MET A 58 13.50 -6.92 14.28
CA MET A 58 13.61 -8.34 13.92
C MET A 58 14.71 -8.65 12.89
N GLY A 59 15.54 -7.66 12.57
CA GLY A 59 16.83 -7.88 11.86
C GLY A 59 16.72 -8.29 10.40
N GLY A 60 15.56 -8.12 9.77
CA GLY A 60 15.39 -8.47 8.36
C GLY A 60 14.02 -8.13 7.81
N THR A 61 13.93 -8.12 6.49
CA THR A 61 12.68 -7.91 5.74
C THR A 61 11.79 -9.16 5.69
N GLU A 62 12.29 -10.31 6.16
CA GLU A 62 11.64 -11.61 5.98
C GLU A 62 10.24 -11.72 6.60
N PRO A 63 9.99 -11.36 7.88
CA PRO A 63 8.63 -11.43 8.44
C PRO A 63 7.64 -10.54 7.69
N PHE A 64 8.13 -9.43 7.17
CA PHE A 64 7.36 -8.49 6.38
C PHE A 64 7.05 -9.07 4.98
N ASN A 65 8.03 -9.65 4.30
CA ASN A 65 7.83 -10.32 3.02
C ASN A 65 6.90 -11.53 3.17
N GLU A 66 7.01 -12.28 4.27
CA GLU A 66 6.08 -13.37 4.60
C GLU A 66 4.63 -12.86 4.74
N PHE A 67 4.42 -11.75 5.45
CA PHE A 67 3.11 -11.12 5.55
C PHE A 67 2.58 -10.68 4.18
N ARG A 68 3.41 -10.03 3.37
CA ARG A 68 3.05 -9.64 2.00
C ARG A 68 2.68 -10.86 1.14
N ARG A 69 3.45 -11.93 1.20
CA ARG A 69 3.14 -13.19 0.48
C ARG A 69 1.76 -13.71 0.81
N VAL A 70 1.41 -13.76 2.10
CA VAL A 70 0.09 -14.25 2.53
C VAL A 70 -1.05 -13.42 1.95
N ILE A 71 -0.89 -12.10 1.87
CA ILE A 71 -1.95 -11.19 1.43
C ILE A 71 -1.93 -10.98 -0.08
N GLU A 72 -0.78 -10.65 -0.67
CA GLU A 72 -0.71 -10.23 -2.06
C GLU A 72 -0.89 -11.39 -3.06
N VAL A 73 -0.50 -12.61 -2.69
CA VAL A 73 -0.82 -13.81 -3.49
C VAL A 73 -2.34 -14.03 -3.57
N GLY A 74 -3.07 -13.74 -2.50
CA GLY A 74 -4.54 -13.74 -2.53
C GLY A 74 -5.13 -12.59 -3.37
N ILE A 75 -4.56 -11.40 -3.26
CA ILE A 75 -4.97 -10.21 -4.03
C ILE A 75 -4.88 -10.45 -5.53
N VAL A 76 -3.74 -10.93 -6.04
CA VAL A 76 -3.58 -11.14 -7.49
C VAL A 76 -4.53 -12.21 -8.03
N GLY A 77 -4.87 -13.24 -7.23
CA GLY A 77 -5.89 -14.21 -7.59
C GLY A 77 -7.26 -13.56 -7.77
N LEU A 78 -7.67 -12.71 -6.81
CA LEU A 78 -8.91 -11.95 -6.87
C LEU A 78 -8.91 -10.91 -8.01
N ALA A 79 -7.78 -10.25 -8.26
CA ALA A 79 -7.64 -9.32 -9.38
C ALA A 79 -7.84 -10.04 -10.73
N CYS A 80 -7.29 -11.26 -10.91
CA CYS A 80 -7.55 -12.06 -12.10
C CYS A 80 -9.04 -12.34 -12.32
N GLU A 81 -9.80 -12.53 -11.25
CA GLU A 81 -11.24 -12.83 -11.33
C GLU A 81 -12.09 -11.58 -11.57
N ARG A 82 -11.71 -10.43 -11.00
CA ARG A 82 -12.60 -9.29 -10.79
C ARG A 82 -12.21 -8.02 -11.53
N ALA A 83 -10.95 -7.87 -11.94
CA ALA A 83 -10.47 -6.66 -12.58
C ALA A 83 -11.36 -6.25 -13.76
N THR A 84 -11.78 -5.00 -13.78
CA THR A 84 -12.51 -4.35 -14.87
C THR A 84 -11.56 -3.85 -15.96
N GLU A 85 -12.09 -3.32 -17.05
CA GLU A 85 -11.28 -2.63 -18.07
C GLU A 85 -10.60 -1.39 -17.51
N GLU A 86 -11.27 -0.68 -16.59
CA GLU A 86 -10.70 0.49 -15.90
C GLU A 86 -9.53 0.11 -15.00
N ASP A 87 -9.67 -0.98 -14.23
CA ASP A 87 -8.57 -1.50 -13.42
C ASP A 87 -7.38 -1.94 -14.29
N MET A 88 -7.66 -2.57 -15.43
CA MET A 88 -6.60 -2.96 -16.38
C MET A 88 -5.89 -1.74 -16.99
N ALA A 89 -6.62 -0.65 -17.26
CA ALA A 89 -6.00 0.60 -17.72
C ALA A 89 -5.09 1.22 -16.64
N ALA A 90 -5.49 1.17 -15.37
CA ALA A 90 -4.67 1.63 -14.25
C ALA A 90 -3.40 0.76 -14.08
N LEU A 91 -3.52 -0.56 -14.24
CA LEU A 91 -2.37 -1.47 -14.22
C LEU A 91 -1.43 -1.27 -15.42
N ASP A 92 -1.97 -1.01 -16.62
CA ASP A 92 -1.19 -0.64 -17.81
C ASP A 92 -0.40 0.66 -17.57
N GLU A 93 -0.99 1.64 -16.90
CA GLU A 93 -0.32 2.89 -16.54
C GLU A 93 0.78 2.66 -15.51
N ALA A 94 0.52 1.88 -14.45
CA ALA A 94 1.49 1.58 -13.41
C ALA A 94 2.73 0.84 -13.99
N ILE A 95 2.54 -0.14 -14.87
CA ILE A 95 3.65 -0.83 -15.56
C ILE A 95 4.44 0.14 -16.45
N ARG A 96 3.76 1.00 -17.20
CA ARG A 96 4.44 2.00 -18.05
C ARG A 96 5.28 2.96 -17.21
N ASN A 97 4.77 3.44 -16.07
CA ASN A 97 5.51 4.32 -15.17
C ASN A 97 6.78 3.62 -14.62
N LEU A 98 6.67 2.33 -14.27
CA LEU A 98 7.82 1.51 -13.87
C LEU A 98 8.88 1.40 -14.97
N ASP A 99 8.46 1.28 -16.23
CA ASP A 99 9.38 1.17 -17.38
C ASP A 99 10.04 2.49 -17.73
N GLU A 100 9.30 3.61 -17.64
CA GLU A 100 9.78 4.95 -17.98
C GLU A 100 10.70 5.54 -16.92
N ASP A 101 10.44 5.28 -15.63
CA ASP A 101 11.27 5.75 -14.52
C ASP A 101 11.51 4.64 -13.47
N PRO A 102 12.34 3.65 -13.79
CA PRO A 102 12.63 2.52 -12.89
C PRO A 102 13.45 2.93 -11.65
N ALA A 103 13.88 4.20 -11.56
CA ALA A 103 14.56 4.72 -10.37
C ALA A 103 13.58 5.14 -9.26
N ASN A 104 12.33 5.37 -9.60
CA ASN A 104 11.32 5.82 -8.67
C ASN A 104 10.57 4.65 -8.03
N TYR A 105 10.91 4.30 -6.79
CA TYR A 105 10.26 3.21 -6.04
C TYR A 105 8.75 3.43 -5.83
N MET A 106 8.24 4.63 -6.00
CA MET A 106 6.80 4.91 -5.86
C MET A 106 5.98 4.19 -6.93
N HIS A 107 6.55 3.94 -8.11
CA HIS A 107 5.86 3.19 -9.17
C HIS A 107 5.65 1.72 -8.79
N ASP A 108 6.56 1.12 -7.99
CA ASP A 108 6.36 -0.19 -7.37
C ASP A 108 5.15 -0.16 -6.39
N VAL A 109 5.07 0.88 -5.56
CA VAL A 109 3.94 1.08 -4.64
C VAL A 109 2.63 1.21 -5.41
N GLU A 110 2.60 2.05 -6.46
CA GLU A 110 1.44 2.29 -7.32
C GLU A 110 0.94 1.00 -7.98
N PHE A 111 1.85 0.15 -8.45
CA PHE A 111 1.50 -1.13 -9.04
C PHE A 111 0.82 -2.08 -8.04
N HIS A 112 1.36 -2.23 -6.84
CA HIS A 112 0.77 -3.05 -5.79
C HIS A 112 -0.58 -2.50 -5.30
N ASP A 113 -0.71 -1.18 -5.18
CA ASP A 113 -1.98 -0.53 -4.84
C ASP A 113 -3.04 -0.74 -5.95
N ALA A 114 -2.66 -0.63 -7.23
CA ALA A 114 -3.55 -0.90 -8.36
C ALA A 114 -4.03 -2.37 -8.38
N LEU A 115 -3.15 -3.34 -8.12
CA LEU A 115 -3.53 -4.74 -7.97
C LEU A 115 -4.54 -4.95 -6.83
N ALA A 116 -4.31 -4.28 -5.70
CA ALA A 116 -5.19 -4.39 -4.54
C ALA A 116 -6.57 -3.77 -4.81
N VAL A 117 -6.65 -2.66 -5.53
CA VAL A 117 -7.90 -2.06 -6.00
C VAL A 117 -8.61 -2.99 -6.97
N ALA A 118 -7.90 -3.58 -7.94
CA ALA A 118 -8.43 -4.53 -8.92
C ALA A 118 -8.98 -5.82 -8.29
N SER A 119 -8.63 -6.13 -7.04
CA SER A 119 -9.25 -7.23 -6.28
C SER A 119 -10.70 -6.98 -5.91
N HIS A 120 -11.19 -5.74 -6.02
CA HIS A 120 -12.51 -5.26 -5.57
C HIS A 120 -12.82 -5.67 -4.12
N ASN A 121 -11.79 -5.68 -3.26
CA ASN A 121 -11.91 -5.88 -1.81
C ASN A 121 -11.30 -4.68 -1.07
N ALA A 122 -12.14 -3.78 -0.61
CA ALA A 122 -11.73 -2.54 0.06
C ALA A 122 -10.84 -2.77 1.29
N MET A 123 -11.03 -3.89 2.03
CA MET A 123 -10.18 -4.22 3.18
C MET A 123 -8.77 -4.58 2.75
N LEU A 124 -8.62 -5.37 1.68
CA LEU A 124 -7.31 -5.73 1.14
C LEU A 124 -6.61 -4.50 0.56
N ALA A 125 -7.33 -3.66 -0.20
CA ALA A 125 -6.79 -2.42 -0.75
C ALA A 125 -6.29 -1.48 0.36
N SER A 126 -7.10 -1.25 1.40
CA SER A 126 -6.70 -0.41 2.54
C SER A 126 -5.51 -1.01 3.31
N THR A 127 -5.45 -2.33 3.43
CA THR A 127 -4.35 -3.02 4.13
C THR A 127 -3.04 -2.86 3.36
N ILE A 128 -3.04 -3.08 2.05
CA ILE A 128 -1.83 -2.93 1.23
C ILE A 128 -1.37 -1.48 1.18
N HIS A 129 -2.28 -0.53 1.00
CA HIS A 129 -1.95 0.89 1.05
C HIS A 129 -1.28 1.28 2.37
N LEU A 130 -1.83 0.84 3.51
CA LEU A 130 -1.22 1.08 4.83
C LEU A 130 0.17 0.45 4.91
N VAL A 131 0.30 -0.80 4.53
CA VAL A 131 1.56 -1.55 4.54
C VAL A 131 2.61 -0.88 3.67
N ASN A 132 2.28 -0.50 2.45
CA ASN A 132 3.17 0.19 1.52
C ASN A 132 3.71 1.50 2.12
N ASN A 133 2.86 2.27 2.80
CA ASN A 133 3.27 3.51 3.48
C ASN A 133 4.20 3.25 4.68
N LEU A 134 3.95 2.18 5.44
CA LEU A 134 4.77 1.84 6.60
C LEU A 134 6.19 1.39 6.24
N ILE A 135 6.38 0.83 5.05
CA ILE A 135 7.68 0.28 4.62
C ILE A 135 8.40 1.12 3.57
N ALA A 136 7.87 2.29 3.25
CA ALA A 136 8.48 3.16 2.24
C ALA A 136 9.98 3.37 2.47
N ASP A 137 10.39 3.63 3.72
CA ASP A 137 11.80 3.81 4.10
C ASP A 137 12.63 2.54 3.90
N VAL A 138 12.05 1.37 4.15
CA VAL A 138 12.72 0.08 3.96
C VAL A 138 12.91 -0.19 2.47
N ARG A 139 11.85 -0.03 1.67
CA ARG A 139 11.92 -0.17 0.21
C ARG A 139 12.99 0.72 -0.40
N MET A 140 13.03 1.97 -0.02
CA MET A 140 14.00 2.95 -0.54
C MET A 140 15.44 2.47 -0.37
N ARG A 141 15.77 1.79 0.73
CA ARG A 141 17.12 1.26 0.99
C ARG A 141 17.54 0.13 0.05
N PHE A 142 16.59 -0.70 -0.38
CA PHE A 142 16.85 -1.82 -1.28
C PHE A 142 16.71 -1.44 -2.75
N TRP A 143 15.94 -0.38 -3.03
CA TRP A 143 15.65 0.07 -4.39
C TRP A 143 16.88 0.46 -5.20
N ASP A 144 17.95 0.89 -4.54
CA ASP A 144 19.19 1.27 -5.20
C ASP A 144 20.08 0.09 -5.63
N LEU A 145 19.70 -1.14 -5.29
CA LEU A 145 20.42 -2.34 -5.72
C LEU A 145 20.04 -2.73 -7.16
N PRO A 146 20.99 -2.73 -8.13
CA PRO A 146 20.66 -3.00 -9.53
C PRO A 146 19.97 -4.35 -9.76
N SER A 147 20.43 -5.42 -9.08
CA SER A 147 19.85 -6.76 -9.18
C SER A 147 18.40 -6.82 -8.66
N TYR A 148 18.06 -5.97 -7.69
CA TYR A 148 16.70 -5.87 -7.17
C TYR A 148 15.77 -5.23 -8.20
N LYS A 149 16.19 -4.14 -8.85
CA LYS A 149 15.41 -3.43 -9.88
C LYS A 149 15.06 -4.31 -11.07
N GLU A 150 16.06 -5.01 -11.62
CA GLU A 150 15.86 -5.88 -12.78
C GLU A 150 14.87 -7.00 -12.48
N LEU A 151 15.03 -7.68 -11.33
CA LEU A 151 14.14 -8.76 -10.92
C LEU A 151 12.72 -8.24 -10.64
N THR A 152 12.61 -7.11 -9.96
CA THR A 152 11.33 -6.46 -9.65
C THR A 152 10.59 -6.09 -10.93
N GLN A 153 11.25 -5.44 -11.87
CA GLN A 153 10.65 -5.05 -13.15
C GLN A 153 10.16 -6.26 -13.94
N GLN A 154 11.00 -7.29 -14.07
CA GLN A 154 10.61 -8.52 -14.77
C GLN A 154 9.38 -9.18 -14.12
N THR A 155 9.40 -9.34 -12.81
CA THR A 155 8.31 -10.02 -12.10
C THR A 155 7.01 -9.22 -12.10
N HIS A 156 7.06 -7.88 -12.09
CA HIS A 156 5.87 -7.05 -12.27
C HIS A 156 5.22 -7.28 -13.65
N HIS A 157 6.01 -7.35 -14.72
CA HIS A 157 5.48 -7.69 -16.04
C HIS A 157 4.84 -9.08 -16.08
N GLU A 158 5.46 -10.06 -15.43
CA GLU A 158 4.89 -11.42 -15.35
C GLU A 158 3.54 -11.42 -14.62
N ILE A 159 3.44 -10.72 -13.49
CA ILE A 159 2.20 -10.56 -12.73
C ILE A 159 1.13 -9.86 -13.59
N TYR A 160 1.48 -8.73 -14.19
CA TYR A 160 0.56 -7.97 -15.03
C TYR A 160 0.01 -8.80 -16.19
N MET A 161 0.87 -9.51 -16.93
CA MET A 161 0.46 -10.35 -18.05
C MET A 161 -0.43 -11.50 -17.59
N ALA A 162 -0.17 -12.08 -16.42
CA ALA A 162 -1.01 -13.14 -15.87
C ALA A 162 -2.39 -12.59 -15.44
N VAL A 163 -2.46 -11.41 -14.83
CA VAL A 163 -3.74 -10.74 -14.50
C VAL A 163 -4.51 -10.40 -15.77
N LYS A 164 -3.86 -9.84 -16.78
CA LYS A 164 -4.44 -9.49 -18.09
C LYS A 164 -5.02 -10.71 -18.82
N SER A 165 -4.34 -11.85 -18.72
CA SER A 165 -4.81 -13.11 -19.30
C SER A 165 -5.76 -13.90 -18.40
N ARG A 166 -6.15 -13.36 -17.23
CA ARG A 166 -7.01 -14.02 -16.24
C ARG A 166 -6.44 -15.34 -15.71
N ASN A 167 -5.12 -15.48 -15.73
CA ASN A 167 -4.40 -16.66 -15.25
C ASN A 167 -4.06 -16.52 -13.75
N ALA A 168 -5.00 -16.86 -12.88
CA ALA A 168 -4.83 -16.71 -11.43
C ALA A 168 -3.64 -17.53 -10.90
N ALA A 169 -3.44 -18.75 -11.36
CA ALA A 169 -2.33 -19.57 -10.91
C ALA A 169 -0.97 -18.97 -11.31
N GLY A 170 -0.84 -18.51 -12.56
CA GLY A 170 0.37 -17.84 -13.03
C GLY A 170 0.65 -16.52 -12.30
N ALA A 171 -0.40 -15.72 -12.00
CA ALA A 171 -0.27 -14.49 -11.25
C ALA A 171 0.21 -14.75 -9.80
N GLN A 172 -0.33 -15.76 -9.14
CA GLN A 172 0.08 -16.17 -7.80
C GLN A 172 1.54 -16.67 -7.77
N GLU A 173 1.94 -17.50 -8.72
CA GLU A 173 3.34 -17.95 -8.84
C GLU A 173 4.31 -16.77 -9.10
N ALA A 174 3.94 -15.85 -9.98
CA ALA A 174 4.74 -14.67 -10.27
C ALA A 174 4.87 -13.75 -9.02
N MET A 175 3.79 -13.55 -8.27
CA MET A 175 3.80 -12.79 -7.03
C MET A 175 4.68 -13.45 -5.95
N ILE A 176 4.65 -14.78 -5.82
CA ILE A 176 5.54 -15.50 -4.91
C ILE A 176 7.01 -15.28 -5.29
N ARG A 177 7.35 -15.34 -6.58
CA ARG A 177 8.73 -15.06 -7.04
C ARG A 177 9.14 -13.62 -6.77
N HIS A 178 8.22 -12.68 -6.97
CA HIS A 178 8.44 -11.25 -6.75
C HIS A 178 8.77 -10.92 -5.29
N LEU A 179 8.16 -11.62 -4.33
CA LEU A 179 8.28 -11.36 -2.91
C LEU A 179 9.35 -12.22 -2.19
N ASN A 180 10.07 -13.07 -2.91
CA ASN A 180 11.18 -13.88 -2.38
C ASN A 180 12.54 -13.20 -2.65
#